data_cb6e8dac3f143889f1ffab8ab5d3b440
#
_entry.id   cb6e8dac3f143889f1ffab8ab5d3b440
#
_cell.length_a   1.000
_cell.length_b   1.000
_cell.length_c   1.000
_cell.angle_alpha   90.00
_cell.angle_beta   90.00
_cell.angle_gamma   90.00
#
_symmetry.space_group_name_H-M   'P 1'
#
loop_
_entity.id
_entity.type
_entity.pdbx_description
1 polymer ?
#
loop_
_entity_poly.entity_id
_entity_poly.type
_entity_poly.pdbx_seq_one_letter_code
_entity_poly.pdbx_strand_id
1 'polypeptide(L)'
;LEVEDGVGWREVGRVAVDETAIGGPQAGLKRWGARFRVEDWDASRDWRYRVVAADGRAIYGGVVRRDPVDKSEIVVGLLSCNSNEDRGPRDDIVAGLRAHDPDVLLFAGDQVYDHRNHLQSWLAFGRQFHEVTRDRPTVTIPDDHDVGQGHLGGEGGVRSVRAGGDDGGYLQDPAYVRSVELAQTWHLPDAHDPTPIGQGIGTYYTSLRVGRVDFAIIEDRKFKTGPLSALAAIEGKPGRPDLVTREQAFDPALVDVPEAVLLGERQLEFLRAWGRDW
;
A
#
# COMPACT_ATOMS: atom_id res chain seq x y z
N LEU A 1 -1.06 -14.88 -18.93
CA LEU A 1 -1.03 -13.49 -19.38
C LEU A 1 -0.68 -13.46 -20.87
N GLU A 2 -1.46 -12.75 -21.63
CA GLU A 2 -1.24 -12.56 -23.06
C GLU A 2 -1.24 -11.07 -23.39
N VAL A 3 -0.51 -10.70 -24.43
CA VAL A 3 -0.47 -9.34 -24.99
C VAL A 3 -0.77 -9.36 -26.47
N GLU A 4 -1.35 -8.27 -26.97
CA GLU A 4 -1.66 -8.09 -28.41
C GLU A 4 -0.44 -7.48 -29.11
N ASP A 5 0.13 -8.17 -30.09
CA ASP A 5 1.37 -7.77 -30.78
C ASP A 5 1.17 -7.27 -32.22
N GLY A 6 -0.07 -7.03 -32.61
CA GLY A 6 -0.44 -6.59 -33.97
C GLY A 6 -0.74 -7.73 -34.95
N VAL A 7 -0.34 -8.96 -34.62
CA VAL A 7 -0.69 -10.17 -35.37
C VAL A 7 -1.77 -10.96 -34.64
N GLY A 8 -1.79 -10.86 -33.31
CA GLY A 8 -2.75 -11.53 -32.46
C GLY A 8 -2.34 -11.49 -30.99
N TRP A 9 -2.87 -12.43 -30.23
CA TRP A 9 -2.55 -12.58 -28.81
C TRP A 9 -1.37 -13.54 -28.62
N ARG A 10 -0.35 -13.08 -27.91
CA ARG A 10 0.86 -13.86 -27.59
C ARG A 10 0.99 -14.04 -26.09
N GLU A 11 1.20 -15.26 -25.63
CA GLU A 11 1.49 -15.55 -24.22
C GLU A 11 2.84 -14.96 -23.83
N VAL A 12 2.86 -14.20 -22.74
CA VAL A 12 4.08 -13.59 -22.16
C VAL A 12 4.34 -14.05 -20.72
N GLY A 13 3.42 -14.79 -20.14
CA GLY A 13 3.63 -15.37 -18.82
C GLY A 13 2.54 -16.36 -18.45
N ARG A 14 2.94 -17.42 -17.75
CA ARG A 14 2.05 -18.43 -17.18
C ARG A 14 2.44 -18.70 -15.74
N VAL A 15 1.50 -18.58 -14.83
CA VAL A 15 1.71 -18.80 -13.40
C VAL A 15 0.63 -19.70 -12.83
N ALA A 16 0.99 -20.50 -11.84
CA ALA A 16 0.01 -21.15 -10.97
C ALA A 16 -0.64 -20.12 -10.05
N VAL A 17 -1.86 -20.38 -9.62
CA VAL A 17 -2.50 -19.58 -8.59
C VAL A 17 -1.94 -20.01 -7.23
N ASP A 18 -1.37 -19.05 -6.50
CA ASP A 18 -0.84 -19.27 -5.17
C ASP A 18 -1.93 -19.18 -4.11
N GLU A 19 -1.87 -20.07 -3.15
CA GLU A 19 -2.74 -20.08 -1.98
C GLU A 19 -1.97 -19.51 -0.78
N THR A 20 -2.57 -18.54 -0.10
CA THR A 20 -2.03 -17.97 1.13
C THR A 20 -3.05 -18.06 2.26
N ALA A 21 -2.68 -18.67 3.37
CA ALA A 21 -3.48 -18.66 4.58
C ALA A 21 -3.53 -17.26 5.20
N ILE A 22 -4.68 -16.90 5.74
CA ILE A 22 -4.90 -15.63 6.43
C ILE A 22 -5.03 -15.88 7.92
N GLY A 23 -4.28 -15.13 8.72
CA GLY A 23 -4.34 -15.16 10.18
C GLY A 23 -5.32 -14.14 10.77
N GLY A 24 -5.27 -13.99 12.09
CA GLY A 24 -6.06 -13.00 12.83
C GLY A 24 -7.56 -13.21 12.73
N PRO A 25 -8.36 -12.13 12.60
CA PRO A 25 -9.83 -12.21 12.55
C PRO A 25 -10.35 -13.05 11.38
N GLN A 26 -9.53 -13.25 10.38
CA GLN A 26 -9.83 -14.05 9.18
C GLN A 26 -9.17 -15.44 9.21
N ALA A 27 -8.75 -15.90 10.40
CA ALA A 27 -8.12 -17.21 10.56
C ALA A 27 -8.97 -18.33 9.96
N GLY A 28 -8.32 -19.21 9.21
CA GLY A 28 -8.99 -20.30 8.49
C GLY A 28 -9.48 -19.94 7.09
N LEU A 29 -9.42 -18.67 6.69
CA LEU A 29 -9.63 -18.27 5.31
C LEU A 29 -8.35 -18.43 4.50
N LYS A 30 -8.54 -18.54 3.20
CA LYS A 30 -7.46 -18.62 2.22
C LYS A 30 -7.66 -17.55 1.16
N ARG A 31 -6.55 -17.03 0.69
CA ARG A 31 -6.50 -16.14 -0.46
C ARG A 31 -5.79 -16.85 -1.61
N TRP A 32 -6.31 -16.69 -2.78
CA TRP A 32 -5.66 -17.14 -4.01
C TRP A 32 -5.31 -15.95 -4.87
N GLY A 33 -4.11 -15.93 -5.39
CA GLY A 33 -3.63 -14.88 -6.26
C GLY A 33 -2.70 -15.40 -7.34
N ALA A 34 -2.53 -14.62 -8.39
CA ALA A 34 -1.57 -14.87 -9.45
C ALA A 34 -0.83 -13.58 -9.77
N ARG A 35 0.50 -13.60 -9.63
CA ARG A 35 1.36 -12.48 -10.00
C ARG A 35 2.12 -12.82 -11.27
N PHE A 36 1.98 -11.99 -12.28
CA PHE A 36 2.78 -12.08 -13.51
C PHE A 36 3.93 -11.08 -13.43
N ARG A 37 5.15 -11.57 -13.55
CA ARG A 37 6.34 -10.76 -13.75
C ARG A 37 6.83 -11.03 -15.16
N VAL A 38 6.95 -9.97 -15.95
CA VAL A 38 7.41 -10.04 -17.33
C VAL A 38 8.72 -9.28 -17.41
N GLU A 39 9.81 -10.01 -17.60
CA GLU A 39 11.14 -9.43 -17.78
C GLU A 39 11.28 -8.87 -19.21
N ASP A 40 12.25 -7.99 -19.41
CA ASP A 40 12.58 -7.38 -20.71
C ASP A 40 11.35 -6.74 -21.41
N TRP A 41 10.51 -6.06 -20.61
CA TRP A 41 9.31 -5.41 -21.10
C TRP A 41 9.62 -4.24 -22.02
N ASP A 42 9.05 -4.24 -23.25
CA ASP A 42 9.12 -3.09 -24.15
C ASP A 42 8.16 -1.99 -23.70
N ALA A 43 8.68 -1.03 -22.94
CA ALA A 43 7.92 0.12 -22.40
C ALA A 43 7.79 1.28 -23.42
N SER A 44 8.22 1.12 -24.67
CA SER A 44 8.21 2.19 -25.67
C SER A 44 6.82 2.43 -26.29
N ARG A 45 5.89 1.51 -26.11
CA ARG A 45 4.52 1.56 -26.68
C ARG A 45 3.49 1.02 -25.71
N ASP A 46 2.22 1.30 -25.97
CA ASP A 46 1.09 0.73 -25.29
C ASP A 46 0.90 -0.74 -25.69
N TRP A 47 0.60 -1.58 -24.71
CA TRP A 47 0.28 -2.99 -24.92
C TRP A 47 -1.10 -3.33 -24.37
N ARG A 48 -1.99 -3.78 -25.23
CA ARG A 48 -3.23 -4.40 -24.74
C ARG A 48 -2.87 -5.77 -24.13
N TYR A 49 -3.44 -6.05 -22.97
CA TYR A 49 -3.22 -7.34 -22.30
C TYR A 49 -4.53 -7.99 -21.92
N ARG A 50 -4.48 -9.30 -21.74
CA ARG A 50 -5.55 -10.07 -21.13
C ARG A 50 -4.98 -11.19 -20.24
N VAL A 51 -5.72 -11.49 -19.17
CA VAL A 51 -5.50 -12.66 -18.32
C VAL A 51 -6.48 -13.72 -18.75
N VAL A 52 -5.96 -14.91 -19.07
CA VAL A 52 -6.75 -16.03 -19.56
C VAL A 52 -6.72 -17.15 -18.53
N ALA A 53 -7.88 -17.65 -18.14
CA ALA A 53 -7.99 -18.81 -17.26
C ALA A 53 -7.60 -20.09 -17.97
N ALA A 54 -7.39 -21.17 -17.21
CA ALA A 54 -6.99 -22.47 -17.78
C ALA A 54 -7.98 -23.06 -18.80
N ASP A 55 -9.23 -22.65 -18.74
CA ASP A 55 -10.29 -23.04 -19.70
C ASP A 55 -10.28 -22.22 -21.01
N GLY A 56 -9.30 -21.30 -21.17
CA GLY A 56 -9.17 -20.43 -22.33
C GLY A 56 -10.03 -19.16 -22.29
N ARG A 57 -10.82 -18.94 -21.25
CA ARG A 57 -11.67 -17.75 -21.11
C ARG A 57 -10.85 -16.57 -20.62
N ALA A 58 -10.94 -15.43 -21.33
CA ALA A 58 -10.39 -14.17 -20.84
C ALA A 58 -11.24 -13.68 -19.65
N ILE A 59 -10.56 -13.42 -18.52
CA ILE A 59 -11.20 -13.05 -17.25
C ILE A 59 -10.87 -11.63 -16.80
N TYR A 60 -9.82 -11.03 -17.35
CA TYR A 60 -9.40 -9.66 -17.07
C TYR A 60 -8.62 -9.10 -18.25
N GLY A 61 -8.53 -7.78 -18.38
CA GLY A 61 -7.72 -7.15 -19.41
C GLY A 61 -7.74 -5.64 -19.33
N GLY A 62 -6.81 -5.03 -20.04
CA GLY A 62 -6.62 -3.59 -20.06
C GLY A 62 -5.46 -3.20 -20.97
N VAL A 63 -4.83 -2.08 -20.64
CA VAL A 63 -3.66 -1.57 -21.37
C VAL A 63 -2.50 -1.38 -20.38
N VAL A 64 -1.34 -1.95 -20.68
CA VAL A 64 -0.09 -1.49 -20.08
C VAL A 64 0.38 -0.32 -20.94
N ARG A 65 0.31 0.87 -20.38
CA ARG A 65 0.71 2.10 -21.08
C ARG A 65 2.21 2.14 -21.27
N ARG A 66 2.63 2.80 -22.35
CA ARG A 66 4.05 3.11 -22.55
C ARG A 66 4.59 4.00 -21.44
N ASP A 67 5.87 3.92 -21.18
CA ASP A 67 6.52 4.82 -20.26
C ASP A 67 6.51 6.26 -20.83
N PRO A 68 5.98 7.26 -20.09
CA PRO A 68 5.79 8.62 -20.58
C PRO A 68 7.09 9.46 -20.57
N VAL A 69 8.22 8.92 -21.02
CA VAL A 69 9.54 9.58 -20.99
C VAL A 69 9.61 10.88 -21.79
N ASP A 70 8.73 11.04 -22.77
CA ASP A 70 8.64 12.21 -23.65
C ASP A 70 7.68 13.29 -23.16
N LYS A 71 6.91 13.03 -22.09
CA LYS A 71 6.05 14.03 -21.49
C LYS A 71 6.86 15.09 -20.74
N SER A 72 6.46 16.35 -20.86
CA SER A 72 7.01 17.46 -20.07
C SER A 72 6.50 17.47 -18.63
N GLU A 73 5.31 16.92 -18.41
CA GLU A 73 4.65 16.83 -17.13
C GLU A 73 4.14 15.42 -16.88
N ILE A 74 4.32 14.91 -15.67
CA ILE A 74 3.75 13.64 -15.20
C ILE A 74 2.58 13.96 -14.29
N VAL A 75 1.41 13.44 -14.62
CA VAL A 75 0.19 13.61 -13.83
C VAL A 75 0.09 12.46 -12.83
N VAL A 76 0.03 12.80 -11.55
CA VAL A 76 -0.06 11.85 -10.45
C VAL A 76 -1.46 11.91 -9.83
N GLY A 77 -2.15 10.78 -9.77
CA GLY A 77 -3.37 10.62 -9.00
C GLY A 77 -3.03 10.12 -7.59
N LEU A 78 -3.10 10.98 -6.57
CA LEU A 78 -2.82 10.61 -5.18
C LEU A 78 -4.13 10.53 -4.38
N LEU A 79 -4.36 9.38 -3.75
CA LEU A 79 -5.53 9.10 -2.93
C LEU A 79 -5.12 8.41 -1.63
N SER A 80 -5.92 8.61 -0.59
CA SER A 80 -5.84 7.87 0.67
C SER A 80 -7.20 7.86 1.37
N CYS A 81 -7.34 7.10 2.44
CA CYS A 81 -8.52 7.10 3.30
C CYS A 81 -9.83 6.81 2.54
N ASN A 82 -9.81 5.77 1.71
CA ASN A 82 -10.95 5.36 0.89
C ASN A 82 -11.89 4.46 1.69
N SER A 83 -12.73 5.06 2.54
CA SER A 83 -13.76 4.30 3.26
C SER A 83 -14.92 3.96 2.32
N ASN A 84 -14.87 2.77 1.72
CA ASN A 84 -15.92 2.28 0.82
C ASN A 84 -17.07 1.58 1.56
N GLU A 85 -16.92 1.30 2.84
CA GLU A 85 -17.91 0.64 3.67
C GLU A 85 -19.06 1.57 4.09
N ASP A 86 -18.75 2.81 4.40
CA ASP A 86 -19.68 3.78 4.99
C ASP A 86 -19.99 5.00 4.12
N ARG A 87 -19.27 5.18 3.00
CA ARG A 87 -19.42 6.35 2.13
C ARG A 87 -19.94 6.03 0.73
N GLY A 88 -20.31 4.78 0.50
CA GLY A 88 -20.89 4.33 -0.75
C GLY A 88 -19.90 4.28 -1.94
N PRO A 89 -20.42 4.16 -3.16
CA PRO A 89 -19.60 4.07 -4.36
C PRO A 89 -18.78 5.34 -4.58
N ARG A 90 -17.61 5.19 -5.21
CA ARG A 90 -16.68 6.26 -5.53
C ARG A 90 -16.70 6.61 -7.03
N ASP A 91 -17.87 6.54 -7.64
CA ASP A 91 -18.02 6.75 -9.08
C ASP A 91 -17.58 8.15 -9.51
N ASP A 92 -17.81 9.14 -8.65
CA ASP A 92 -17.34 10.52 -8.82
C ASP A 92 -15.81 10.62 -8.83
N ILE A 93 -15.14 9.92 -7.90
CA ILE A 93 -13.67 9.86 -7.84
C ILE A 93 -13.12 9.15 -9.07
N VAL A 94 -13.69 8.00 -9.44
CA VAL A 94 -13.30 7.27 -10.65
C VAL A 94 -13.48 8.11 -11.90
N ALA A 95 -14.61 8.83 -12.01
CA ALA A 95 -14.87 9.76 -13.12
C ALA A 95 -13.85 10.90 -13.16
N GLY A 96 -13.52 11.48 -11.99
CA GLY A 96 -12.48 12.50 -11.86
C GLY A 96 -11.10 12.00 -12.30
N LEU A 97 -10.68 10.81 -11.84
CA LEU A 97 -9.42 10.19 -12.25
C LEU A 97 -9.37 9.92 -13.75
N ARG A 98 -10.48 9.48 -14.35
CA ARG A 98 -10.57 9.29 -15.80
C ARG A 98 -10.46 10.61 -16.56
N ALA A 99 -11.06 11.68 -16.06
CA ALA A 99 -11.02 13.01 -16.69
C ALA A 99 -9.64 13.65 -16.64
N HIS A 100 -8.91 13.47 -15.54
CA HIS A 100 -7.54 13.98 -15.36
C HIS A 100 -6.47 13.08 -16.00
N ASP A 101 -6.81 11.84 -16.31
CA ASP A 101 -5.97 10.85 -16.99
C ASP A 101 -4.55 10.73 -16.41
N PRO A 102 -4.37 10.42 -15.13
CA PRO A 102 -3.05 10.35 -14.51
C PRO A 102 -2.15 9.29 -15.15
N ASP A 103 -0.86 9.56 -15.16
CA ASP A 103 0.18 8.64 -15.63
C ASP A 103 0.47 7.54 -14.60
N VAL A 104 0.26 7.86 -13.32
CA VAL A 104 0.43 6.93 -12.20
C VAL A 104 -0.61 7.21 -11.12
N LEU A 105 -1.08 6.14 -10.48
CA LEU A 105 -1.97 6.20 -9.32
C LEU A 105 -1.20 5.80 -8.07
N LEU A 106 -1.30 6.61 -7.02
CA LEU A 106 -0.73 6.34 -5.69
C LEU A 106 -1.86 6.29 -4.67
N PHE A 107 -2.11 5.13 -4.09
CA PHE A 107 -3.02 4.95 -2.98
C PHE A 107 -2.19 4.81 -1.70
N ALA A 108 -2.14 5.89 -0.93
CA ALA A 108 -1.24 6.06 0.21
C ALA A 108 -1.88 5.59 1.53
N GLY A 109 -2.50 4.41 1.50
CA GLY A 109 -3.04 3.76 2.68
C GLY A 109 -4.52 4.03 2.95
N ASP A 110 -5.06 3.25 3.87
CA ASP A 110 -6.46 3.26 4.27
C ASP A 110 -7.43 2.97 3.11
N GLN A 111 -7.09 1.98 2.29
CA GLN A 111 -7.96 1.44 1.26
C GLN A 111 -9.12 0.64 1.86
N VAL A 112 -8.92 0.10 3.07
CA VAL A 112 -9.85 -0.79 3.78
C VAL A 112 -10.07 -0.30 5.21
N TYR A 113 -11.33 -0.16 5.62
CA TYR A 113 -11.73 0.20 6.99
C TYR A 113 -12.46 -0.93 7.72
N ASP A 114 -12.81 -2.04 7.06
CA ASP A 114 -13.33 -3.22 7.74
C ASP A 114 -12.19 -4.02 8.37
N HIS A 115 -11.93 -3.75 9.63
CA HIS A 115 -10.88 -4.39 10.42
C HIS A 115 -11.04 -5.91 10.61
N ARG A 116 -12.14 -6.50 10.15
CA ARG A 116 -12.43 -7.94 10.28
C ARG A 116 -12.37 -8.67 8.95
N ASN A 117 -12.64 -7.98 7.85
CA ASN A 117 -12.81 -8.57 6.52
C ASN A 117 -11.94 -7.90 5.45
N HIS A 118 -10.65 -7.70 5.73
CA HIS A 118 -9.73 -7.03 4.81
C HIS A 118 -9.82 -7.60 3.39
N LEU A 119 -9.81 -8.92 3.22
CA LEU A 119 -9.84 -9.53 1.89
C LEU A 119 -11.09 -9.12 1.10
N GLN A 120 -12.27 -9.16 1.71
CA GLN A 120 -13.52 -8.78 1.04
C GLN A 120 -13.51 -7.30 0.66
N SER A 121 -13.09 -6.44 1.57
CA SER A 121 -13.01 -5.00 1.33
C SER A 121 -11.93 -4.64 0.32
N TRP A 122 -10.80 -5.35 0.32
CA TRP A 122 -9.76 -5.22 -0.72
C TRP A 122 -10.28 -5.60 -2.12
N LEU A 123 -11.03 -6.67 -2.23
CA LEU A 123 -11.67 -7.04 -3.49
C LEU A 123 -12.76 -6.05 -3.92
N ALA A 124 -13.46 -5.43 -2.95
CA ALA A 124 -14.42 -4.36 -3.23
C ALA A 124 -13.69 -3.11 -3.76
N PHE A 125 -12.60 -2.71 -3.11
CA PHE A 125 -11.70 -1.64 -3.59
C PHE A 125 -11.23 -1.90 -5.03
N GLY A 126 -10.74 -3.11 -5.31
CA GLY A 126 -10.29 -3.49 -6.64
C GLY A 126 -11.40 -3.39 -7.71
N ARG A 127 -12.64 -3.77 -7.37
CA ARG A 127 -13.80 -3.62 -8.27
C ARG A 127 -14.17 -2.15 -8.46
N GLN A 128 -14.11 -1.35 -7.41
CA GLN A 128 -14.49 0.06 -7.44
C GLN A 128 -13.58 0.89 -8.35
N PHE A 129 -12.26 0.64 -8.25
CA PHE A 129 -11.26 1.39 -9.03
C PHE A 129 -10.80 0.67 -10.30
N HIS A 130 -11.38 -0.48 -10.63
CA HIS A 130 -11.00 -1.32 -11.76
C HIS A 130 -10.83 -0.56 -13.08
N GLU A 131 -11.71 0.38 -13.39
CA GLU A 131 -11.67 1.13 -14.66
C GLU A 131 -10.45 2.05 -14.80
N VAL A 132 -9.80 2.38 -13.70
CA VAL A 132 -8.60 3.22 -13.73
C VAL A 132 -7.33 2.44 -13.43
N THR A 133 -7.39 1.44 -12.54
CA THR A 133 -6.21 0.66 -12.14
C THR A 133 -5.77 -0.35 -13.20
N ARG A 134 -6.68 -0.82 -14.05
CA ARG A 134 -6.34 -1.78 -15.13
C ARG A 134 -5.49 -1.20 -16.26
N ASP A 135 -5.49 0.13 -16.40
CA ASP A 135 -4.86 0.82 -17.52
C ASP A 135 -3.72 1.75 -17.08
N ARG A 136 -3.35 1.75 -15.80
CA ARG A 136 -2.34 2.68 -15.25
C ARG A 136 -1.46 1.99 -14.25
N PRO A 137 -0.17 2.32 -14.19
CA PRO A 137 0.68 1.96 -13.06
C PRO A 137 0.02 2.41 -11.75
N THR A 138 -0.12 1.49 -10.83
CA THR A 138 -0.82 1.74 -9.57
C THR A 138 0.04 1.28 -8.42
N VAL A 139 0.32 2.17 -7.49
CA VAL A 139 0.96 1.89 -6.21
C VAL A 139 -0.09 1.86 -5.12
N THR A 140 -0.10 0.84 -4.32
CA THR A 140 -0.86 0.77 -3.07
C THR A 140 0.09 0.41 -1.94
N ILE A 141 -0.02 1.11 -0.82
CA ILE A 141 0.69 0.80 0.41
C ILE A 141 -0.32 0.74 1.56
N PRO A 142 -0.18 -0.17 2.52
CA PRO A 142 -1.09 -0.24 3.65
C PRO A 142 -0.81 0.87 4.67
N ASP A 143 -1.87 1.36 5.33
CA ASP A 143 -1.79 2.18 6.52
C ASP A 143 -2.45 1.45 7.72
N ASP A 144 -2.75 2.14 8.81
CA ASP A 144 -3.21 1.55 10.05
C ASP A 144 -4.57 0.85 9.94
N HIS A 145 -5.54 1.45 9.28
CA HIS A 145 -6.86 0.82 9.10
C HIS A 145 -6.80 -0.44 8.22
N ASP A 146 -5.91 -0.47 7.23
CA ASP A 146 -5.72 -1.66 6.39
C ASP A 146 -5.27 -2.87 7.21
N VAL A 147 -4.41 -2.67 8.22
CA VAL A 147 -3.95 -3.73 9.12
C VAL A 147 -4.89 -3.98 10.30
N GLY A 148 -6.07 -3.38 10.29
CA GLY A 148 -7.15 -3.71 11.22
C GLY A 148 -7.12 -2.96 12.55
N GLN A 149 -6.52 -1.80 12.62
CA GLN A 149 -6.55 -0.91 13.79
C GLN A 149 -6.35 0.55 13.38
N GLY A 150 -6.92 1.50 14.14
CA GLY A 150 -6.58 2.91 14.01
C GLY A 150 -5.37 3.28 14.86
N HIS A 151 -4.62 4.28 14.42
CA HIS A 151 -3.49 4.89 15.16
C HIS A 151 -2.31 3.95 15.45
N LEU A 152 -2.00 3.06 14.53
CA LEU A 152 -0.83 2.20 14.61
C LEU A 152 0.46 3.03 14.61
N GLY A 153 1.27 2.90 15.64
CA GLY A 153 2.65 3.39 15.66
C GLY A 153 3.62 2.44 14.98
N GLY A 154 3.42 1.14 15.14
CA GLY A 154 4.27 0.09 14.56
C GLY A 154 5.51 -0.25 15.36
N GLU A 155 6.25 0.73 15.84
CA GLU A 155 7.42 0.62 16.74
C GLU A 155 8.37 -0.55 16.42
N GLY A 156 8.68 -0.77 15.13
CA GLY A 156 9.55 -1.87 14.73
C GLY A 156 8.92 -3.26 14.83
N GLY A 157 7.58 -3.35 14.82
CA GLY A 157 6.85 -4.61 14.84
C GLY A 157 6.50 -5.13 16.22
N VAL A 158 6.43 -4.24 17.23
CA VAL A 158 6.07 -4.60 18.61
C VAL A 158 4.57 -5.00 18.68
N ARG A 159 4.27 -5.97 19.54
CA ARG A 159 2.88 -6.31 19.84
C ARG A 159 2.29 -5.32 20.84
N SER A 160 1.07 -4.86 20.59
CA SER A 160 0.33 -4.06 21.56
C SER A 160 0.04 -4.87 22.84
N VAL A 161 0.28 -4.24 23.98
CA VAL A 161 -0.14 -4.76 25.29
C VAL A 161 -1.45 -4.14 25.76
N ARG A 162 -2.01 -3.20 25.00
CA ARG A 162 -3.26 -2.51 25.27
C ARG A 162 -4.35 -2.93 24.28
N ALA A 163 -5.55 -3.15 24.80
CA ALA A 163 -6.68 -3.60 23.98
C ALA A 163 -7.07 -2.58 22.88
N GLY A 164 -6.76 -1.31 23.04
CA GLY A 164 -7.03 -0.25 22.05
C GLY A 164 -5.90 -0.03 21.04
N GLY A 165 -4.72 -0.62 21.25
CA GLY A 165 -3.54 -0.40 20.37
C GLY A 165 -2.93 1.00 20.48
N ASP A 166 -3.34 1.79 21.46
CA ASP A 166 -2.91 3.18 21.66
C ASP A 166 -1.47 3.30 22.20
N ASP A 167 -0.84 2.18 22.53
CA ASP A 167 0.59 2.05 22.81
C ASP A 167 1.44 1.93 21.52
N GLY A 168 0.82 2.00 20.37
CA GLY A 168 1.49 1.96 19.07
C GLY A 168 1.80 0.57 18.52
N GLY A 169 1.67 -0.48 19.33
CA GLY A 169 1.95 -1.85 18.89
C GLY A 169 0.84 -2.44 18.02
N TYR A 170 1.14 -3.57 17.37
CA TYR A 170 0.19 -4.31 16.55
C TYR A 170 -0.81 -5.09 17.40
N LEU A 171 -2.10 -4.89 17.16
CA LEU A 171 -3.20 -5.68 17.75
C LEU A 171 -3.37 -7.01 17.02
N GLN A 172 -3.22 -6.99 15.71
CA GLN A 172 -3.50 -8.12 14.84
C GLN A 172 -2.38 -9.16 14.87
N ASP A 173 -2.74 -10.38 14.51
CA ASP A 173 -1.78 -11.46 14.32
C ASP A 173 -0.77 -11.09 13.22
N PRO A 174 0.54 -11.34 13.41
CA PRO A 174 1.56 -11.03 12.42
C PRO A 174 1.30 -11.66 11.04
N ALA A 175 0.66 -12.84 10.98
CA ALA A 175 0.29 -13.46 9.71
C ALA A 175 -0.81 -12.67 8.99
N TYR A 176 -1.74 -12.05 9.75
CA TYR A 176 -2.73 -11.15 9.17
C TYR A 176 -2.07 -9.89 8.60
N VAL A 177 -1.18 -9.23 9.36
CA VAL A 177 -0.45 -8.04 8.91
C VAL A 177 0.34 -8.34 7.64
N ARG A 178 1.06 -9.47 7.58
CA ARG A 178 1.77 -9.90 6.37
C ARG A 178 0.82 -10.16 5.20
N SER A 179 -0.37 -10.72 5.45
CA SER A 179 -1.34 -10.97 4.38
C SER A 179 -1.90 -9.68 3.78
N VAL A 180 -2.06 -8.64 4.59
CA VAL A 180 -2.45 -7.29 4.16
C VAL A 180 -1.36 -6.65 3.31
N GLU A 181 -0.13 -6.63 3.82
CA GLU A 181 1.02 -6.11 3.09
C GLU A 181 1.18 -6.81 1.72
N LEU A 182 1.17 -8.15 1.73
CA LEU A 182 1.26 -8.92 0.49
C LEU A 182 0.11 -8.59 -0.49
N ALA A 183 -1.13 -8.41 0.00
CA ALA A 183 -2.25 -8.06 -0.87
C ALA A 183 -2.04 -6.71 -1.57
N GLN A 184 -1.47 -5.75 -0.86
CA GLN A 184 -1.35 -4.38 -1.34
C GLN A 184 -0.04 -4.08 -2.07
N THR A 185 1.03 -4.85 -1.82
CA THR A 185 2.35 -4.56 -2.40
C THR A 185 2.86 -5.61 -3.38
N TRP A 186 2.18 -6.75 -3.51
CA TRP A 186 2.67 -7.89 -4.30
C TRP A 186 2.92 -7.60 -5.78
N HIS A 187 2.18 -6.67 -6.35
CA HIS A 187 2.30 -6.25 -7.76
C HIS A 187 3.38 -5.19 -8.00
N LEU A 188 3.94 -4.62 -6.94
CA LEU A 188 4.94 -3.57 -7.00
C LEU A 188 6.35 -4.14 -7.25
N PRO A 189 7.35 -3.28 -7.55
CA PRO A 189 8.75 -3.69 -7.57
C PRO A 189 9.16 -4.41 -6.28
N ASP A 190 10.26 -5.15 -6.32
CA ASP A 190 10.76 -5.81 -5.12
C ASP A 190 11.12 -4.78 -4.03
N ALA A 191 10.88 -5.11 -2.77
CA ALA A 191 11.26 -4.25 -1.66
C ALA A 191 12.77 -4.00 -1.67
N HIS A 192 13.20 -2.77 -1.37
CA HIS A 192 14.61 -2.42 -1.28
C HIS A 192 15.33 -3.25 -0.22
N ASP A 193 14.68 -3.46 0.93
CA ASP A 193 15.17 -4.34 1.98
C ASP A 193 13.99 -5.18 2.52
N PRO A 194 13.91 -6.47 2.15
CA PRO A 194 12.83 -7.34 2.57
C PRO A 194 13.01 -7.91 3.98
N THR A 195 14.05 -7.49 4.71
CA THR A 195 14.30 -7.99 6.07
C THR A 195 13.13 -7.67 7.00
N PRO A 196 12.50 -8.66 7.63
CA PRO A 196 11.39 -8.41 8.54
C PRO A 196 11.78 -7.59 9.76
N ILE A 197 10.80 -6.90 10.33
CA ILE A 197 10.86 -6.29 11.66
C ILE A 197 10.36 -7.28 12.73
N GLY A 198 10.10 -6.80 13.93
CA GLY A 198 9.59 -7.61 15.03
C GLY A 198 8.43 -8.51 14.63
N GLN A 199 8.29 -9.65 15.27
CA GLN A 199 7.27 -10.67 14.98
C GLN A 199 7.28 -11.22 13.54
N GLY A 200 8.34 -10.98 12.76
CA GLY A 200 8.43 -11.38 11.36
C GLY A 200 7.47 -10.61 10.44
N ILE A 201 7.01 -9.42 10.84
CA ILE A 201 6.23 -8.51 10.01
C ILE A 201 7.14 -7.98 8.91
N GLY A 202 6.66 -7.96 7.66
CA GLY A 202 7.39 -7.43 6.53
C GLY A 202 7.53 -5.91 6.58
N THR A 203 8.43 -5.40 5.75
CA THR A 203 8.55 -3.97 5.46
C THR A 203 8.55 -3.79 3.95
N TYR A 204 7.92 -2.71 3.49
CA TYR A 204 7.93 -2.42 2.05
C TYR A 204 8.30 -0.97 1.81
N TYR A 205 9.44 -0.76 1.22
CA TYR A 205 9.86 0.52 0.65
C TYR A 205 10.76 0.25 -0.54
N THR A 206 10.67 1.08 -1.57
CA THR A 206 11.38 0.90 -2.83
C THR A 206 11.42 2.18 -3.65
N SER A 207 12.09 2.16 -4.80
CA SER A 207 12.00 3.21 -5.81
C SER A 207 11.14 2.76 -6.99
N LEU A 208 10.46 3.72 -7.60
CA LEU A 208 9.69 3.54 -8.83
C LEU A 208 9.94 4.72 -9.75
N ARG A 209 10.25 4.44 -11.02
CA ARG A 209 10.37 5.48 -12.05
C ARG A 209 9.17 5.43 -12.98
N VAL A 210 8.60 6.61 -13.27
CA VAL A 210 7.56 6.80 -14.28
C VAL A 210 8.00 8.00 -15.14
N GLY A 211 8.25 7.75 -16.41
CA GLY A 211 8.86 8.74 -17.29
C GLY A 211 10.22 9.21 -16.76
N ARG A 212 10.33 10.50 -16.47
CA ARG A 212 11.54 11.11 -15.92
C ARG A 212 11.42 11.49 -14.43
N VAL A 213 10.41 10.94 -13.75
CA VAL A 213 10.17 11.20 -12.32
C VAL A 213 10.46 9.92 -11.54
N ASP A 214 11.32 10.02 -10.54
CA ASP A 214 11.58 8.96 -9.59
C ASP A 214 10.78 9.19 -8.30
N PHE A 215 10.17 8.13 -7.81
CA PHE A 215 9.39 8.10 -6.57
C PHE A 215 10.12 7.24 -5.55
N ALA A 216 10.40 7.79 -4.36
CA ALA A 216 10.72 7.01 -3.19
C ALA A 216 9.40 6.62 -2.51
N ILE A 217 9.06 5.35 -2.56
CA ILE A 217 7.90 4.78 -1.88
C ILE A 217 8.35 4.32 -0.51
N ILE A 218 7.75 4.85 0.55
CA ILE A 218 8.12 4.58 1.94
C ILE A 218 6.87 4.28 2.77
N GLU A 219 7.05 3.61 3.89
CA GLU A 219 6.00 3.36 4.89
C GLU A 219 6.28 4.15 6.17
N ASP A 220 5.30 4.88 6.69
CA ASP A 220 5.45 5.66 7.92
C ASP A 220 5.04 4.90 9.19
N ARG A 221 4.41 3.71 9.08
CA ARG A 221 3.89 2.98 10.25
C ARG A 221 4.84 1.94 10.83
N LYS A 222 5.72 1.34 10.04
CA LYS A 222 6.52 0.18 10.48
C LYS A 222 7.50 0.48 11.63
N PHE A 223 7.99 1.71 11.69
CA PHE A 223 8.99 2.12 12.67
C PHE A 223 8.51 3.23 13.60
N LYS A 224 7.34 3.81 13.31
CA LYS A 224 6.84 4.98 14.00
C LYS A 224 6.59 4.72 15.47
N THR A 225 7.12 5.58 16.31
CA THR A 225 6.83 5.57 17.75
C THR A 225 5.34 5.78 18.02
N GLY A 226 4.77 4.97 18.86
CA GLY A 226 3.37 5.09 19.27
C GLY A 226 3.11 6.34 20.08
N PRO A 227 1.88 6.88 19.99
CA PRO A 227 1.52 8.11 20.73
C PRO A 227 1.79 8.02 22.23
N LEU A 228 1.49 6.91 22.86
CA LEU A 228 1.70 6.74 24.30
C LEU A 228 3.15 6.56 24.66
N SER A 229 3.98 5.95 23.80
CA SER A 229 5.41 5.85 24.01
C SER A 229 6.07 7.21 23.95
N ALA A 230 5.67 8.05 22.97
CA ALA A 230 6.16 9.42 22.86
C ALA A 230 5.60 10.35 23.95
N LEU A 231 4.37 10.11 24.41
CA LEU A 231 3.67 10.94 25.39
C LEU A 231 3.78 10.42 26.83
N ALA A 232 4.42 9.29 27.07
CA ALA A 232 4.60 8.74 28.42
C ALA A 232 5.31 9.71 29.38
N ALA A 233 6.08 10.66 28.83
CA ALA A 233 6.71 11.74 29.60
C ALA A 233 5.75 12.87 30.00
N ILE A 234 4.52 12.90 29.46
CA ILE A 234 3.51 13.92 29.80
C ILE A 234 2.64 13.37 30.92
N GLU A 235 3.06 13.60 32.17
CA GLU A 235 2.32 13.16 33.35
C GLU A 235 0.85 13.58 33.30
N GLY A 236 -0.05 12.62 33.51
CA GLY A 236 -1.47 12.84 33.78
C GLY A 236 -2.38 12.93 32.56
N LYS A 237 -1.90 12.67 31.35
CA LYS A 237 -2.77 12.61 30.16
C LYS A 237 -2.53 11.32 29.38
N PRO A 238 -3.33 10.26 29.63
CA PRO A 238 -3.45 9.19 28.66
C PRO A 238 -4.15 9.80 27.45
N GLY A 239 -3.39 10.20 26.44
CA GLY A 239 -4.00 10.93 25.37
C GLY A 239 -3.47 10.50 24.03
N ARG A 240 -4.38 10.36 23.13
CA ARG A 240 -4.11 10.41 21.71
C ARG A 240 -3.77 11.86 21.36
N PRO A 241 -2.69 12.17 20.63
CA PRO A 241 -2.34 13.54 20.24
C PRO A 241 -3.45 14.24 19.45
N ASP A 242 -4.25 13.47 18.70
CA ASP A 242 -5.41 13.94 17.96
C ASP A 242 -6.59 14.33 18.87
N LEU A 243 -6.56 13.92 20.13
CA LEU A 243 -7.57 14.28 21.16
C LEU A 243 -7.12 15.40 22.10
N VAL A 244 -5.99 16.03 21.85
CA VAL A 244 -5.69 17.29 22.52
C VAL A 244 -6.71 18.31 22.00
N THR A 245 -7.73 18.52 22.82
CA THR A 245 -8.86 19.39 22.45
C THR A 245 -8.36 20.80 22.18
N ARG A 246 -9.05 21.52 21.30
CA ARG A 246 -8.79 22.93 20.98
C ARG A 246 -8.73 23.86 22.21
N GLU A 247 -9.15 23.36 23.36
CA GLU A 247 -9.21 24.07 24.63
C GLU A 247 -7.91 23.99 25.45
N GLN A 248 -6.99 23.08 25.08
CA GLN A 248 -5.70 22.98 25.76
C GLN A 248 -4.59 23.32 24.77
N ALA A 249 -3.85 24.39 25.08
CA ALA A 249 -2.64 24.72 24.34
C ALA A 249 -1.68 23.52 24.40
N PHE A 250 -1.51 22.86 23.26
CA PHE A 250 -0.56 21.78 23.10
C PHE A 250 0.80 22.37 22.72
N ASP A 251 1.82 22.10 23.52
CA ASP A 251 3.20 22.43 23.18
C ASP A 251 3.82 21.29 22.38
N PRO A 252 4.08 21.45 21.07
CA PRO A 252 4.70 20.41 20.26
C PRO A 252 6.08 19.97 20.79
N ALA A 253 6.81 20.83 21.48
CA ALA A 253 8.11 20.51 22.04
C ALA A 253 8.04 19.40 23.10
N LEU A 254 6.89 19.19 23.72
CA LEU A 254 6.72 18.10 24.70
C LEU A 254 6.71 16.70 24.06
N VAL A 255 6.48 16.57 22.76
CA VAL A 255 6.45 15.29 22.04
C VAL A 255 7.60 15.15 21.03
N ASP A 256 8.34 16.22 20.80
CA ASP A 256 9.57 16.21 20.01
C ASP A 256 10.73 15.73 20.89
N VAL A 257 10.70 14.45 21.20
CA VAL A 257 11.73 13.81 22.03
C VAL A 257 12.73 13.07 21.14
N PRO A 258 14.03 13.03 21.52
CA PRO A 258 15.09 12.41 20.69
C PRO A 258 14.83 10.94 20.35
N GLU A 259 14.07 10.23 21.18
CA GLU A 259 13.75 8.82 21.03
C GLU A 259 12.56 8.59 20.07
N ALA A 260 11.82 9.63 19.72
CA ALA A 260 10.70 9.51 18.79
C ALA A 260 11.20 9.20 17.36
N VAL A 261 10.63 8.16 16.78
CA VAL A 261 10.99 7.70 15.44
C VAL A 261 9.76 7.83 14.53
N LEU A 262 9.97 8.24 13.29
CA LEU A 262 8.93 8.21 12.25
C LEU A 262 9.23 7.13 11.20
N LEU A 263 10.29 7.31 10.45
CA LEU A 263 10.60 6.43 9.30
C LEU A 263 11.55 5.27 9.66
N GLY A 264 12.30 5.39 10.75
CA GLY A 264 13.36 4.45 11.11
C GLY A 264 14.62 4.57 10.25
N GLU A 265 15.77 4.16 10.80
CA GLU A 265 17.06 4.37 10.14
C GLU A 265 17.18 3.66 8.80
N ARG A 266 16.60 2.47 8.65
CA ARG A 266 16.61 1.71 7.37
C ARG A 266 16.02 2.53 6.21
N GLN A 267 14.88 3.19 6.42
CA GLN A 267 14.26 4.03 5.39
C GLN A 267 15.01 5.35 5.20
N LEU A 268 15.58 5.91 6.28
CA LEU A 268 16.41 7.11 6.17
C LEU A 268 17.70 6.84 5.37
N GLU A 269 18.32 5.70 5.54
CA GLU A 269 19.48 5.28 4.74
C GLU A 269 19.10 5.09 3.25
N PHE A 270 17.97 4.45 3.00
CA PHE A 270 17.42 4.33 1.65
C PHE A 270 17.19 5.71 1.01
N LEU A 271 16.54 6.64 1.72
CA LEU A 271 16.27 7.99 1.20
C LEU A 271 17.57 8.78 0.97
N ARG A 272 18.58 8.64 1.84
CA ARG A 272 19.90 9.27 1.65
C ARG A 272 20.62 8.72 0.41
N ALA A 273 20.50 7.41 0.16
CA ALA A 273 21.06 6.80 -1.04
C ALA A 273 20.29 7.24 -2.28
N TRP A 274 18.97 7.12 -2.27
CA TRP A 274 18.10 7.54 -3.36
C TRP A 274 18.29 9.00 -3.75
N GLY A 275 18.40 9.92 -2.77
CA GLY A 275 18.62 11.34 -3.03
C GLY A 275 20.04 11.72 -3.52
N ARG A 276 21.00 10.78 -3.50
CA ARG A 276 22.35 11.03 -4.06
C ARG A 276 22.50 10.64 -5.53
N ASP A 277 21.56 9.87 -6.04
CA ASP A 277 21.56 9.38 -7.42
C ASP A 277 20.93 10.37 -8.41
N TRP A 278 20.77 11.64 -8.01
CA TRP A 278 20.18 12.73 -8.82
C TRP A 278 21.26 13.54 -9.55
#